data_4e7e081bfa8824cc2e70ac5ec50afea1
#
_entry.id   4e7e081bfa8824cc2e70ac5ec50afea1
#
_cell.length_a   1.000
_cell.length_b   1.000
_cell.length_c   1.000
_cell.angle_alpha   90.00
_cell.angle_beta   90.00
_cell.angle_gamma   90.00
#
_symmetry.space_group_name_H-M   'P 1'
#
loop_
_entity.id
_entity.type
_entity.pdbx_description
1 polymer ?
#
loop_
_entity_poly.entity_id
_entity_poly.type
_entity_poly.pdbx_seq_one_letter_code
_entity_poly.pdbx_strand_id
1 'polypeptide(L)'
;NEPLNTEEIEEIYFPLAHLVDIHLQHYEEVRNTSNAFFQRNQQKLPFIIGIAGSVAVGKSTTARVLQKVLSFLPSKPKVELVTTDGFLYPNRILSDRGILNRKGFPESYDTKKLLNFLSAVKSGITQHIVPVYSHLEYDILPDDIQLIESPDILIVEGINVLQVNSQKGQNNKVFVSDFFDISIYVDA
;
A
#
# COMPACT_ATOMS: atom_id res chain seq x y z
N ASN A 1 3.46 13.75 17.61
CA ASN A 1 4.54 13.24 16.75
C ASN A 1 5.82 13.32 17.56
N GLU A 2 6.23 12.21 18.12
CA GLU A 2 7.59 12.10 18.63
C GLU A 2 8.55 12.24 17.45
N PRO A 3 9.61 13.07 17.60
CA PRO A 3 10.62 13.15 16.56
C PRO A 3 11.28 11.77 16.45
N LEU A 4 11.34 11.24 15.23
CA LEU A 4 12.09 10.01 14.96
C LEU A 4 13.51 10.17 15.46
N ASN A 5 13.95 9.22 16.29
CA ASN A 5 15.33 9.17 16.76
C ASN A 5 16.23 8.68 15.60
N THR A 6 17.38 9.31 15.42
CA THR A 6 18.37 8.89 14.40
C THR A 6 18.78 7.42 14.61
N GLU A 7 18.87 6.99 15.86
CA GLU A 7 19.20 5.63 16.27
C GLU A 7 18.14 4.62 15.75
N GLU A 8 16.86 4.96 15.86
CA GLU A 8 15.76 4.13 15.32
C GLU A 8 15.85 3.97 13.78
N ILE A 9 16.24 5.04 13.08
CA ILE A 9 16.42 4.99 11.64
C ILE A 9 17.58 4.05 11.26
N GLU A 10 18.68 4.11 11.99
CA GLU A 10 19.85 3.30 11.75
C GLU A 10 19.64 1.83 12.12
N GLU A 11 18.97 1.56 13.24
CA GLU A 11 18.81 0.21 13.77
C GLU A 11 17.64 -0.57 13.15
N ILE A 12 16.60 0.13 12.71
CA ILE A 12 15.37 -0.51 12.19
C ILE A 12 15.19 -0.25 10.70
N TYR A 13 15.15 1.01 10.29
CA TYR A 13 14.72 1.33 8.91
C TYR A 13 15.79 1.04 7.85
N PHE A 14 17.08 1.22 8.15
CA PHE A 14 18.12 0.85 7.20
C PHE A 14 18.22 -0.67 6.99
N PRO A 15 18.25 -1.51 8.03
CA PRO A 15 18.20 -2.96 7.85
C PRO A 15 16.95 -3.43 7.12
N LEU A 16 15.78 -2.84 7.43
CA LEU A 16 14.52 -3.15 6.76
C LEU A 16 14.56 -2.76 5.27
N ALA A 17 15.06 -1.57 4.95
CA ALA A 17 15.21 -1.13 3.56
C ALA A 17 16.20 -2.01 2.79
N HIS A 18 17.28 -2.47 3.43
CA HIS A 18 18.21 -3.42 2.81
C HIS A 18 17.55 -4.78 2.54
N LEU A 19 16.73 -5.27 3.47
CA LEU A 19 15.94 -6.49 3.26
C LEU A 19 14.99 -6.34 2.08
N VAL A 20 14.29 -5.20 1.99
CA VAL A 20 13.40 -4.88 0.85
C VAL A 20 14.19 -4.84 -0.46
N ASP A 21 15.38 -4.25 -0.47
CA ASP A 21 16.26 -4.18 -1.65
C ASP A 21 16.65 -5.57 -2.15
N ILE A 22 17.02 -6.49 -1.24
CA ILE A 22 17.31 -7.90 -1.57
C ILE A 22 16.10 -8.55 -2.26
N HIS A 23 14.92 -8.38 -1.69
CA HIS A 23 13.68 -8.93 -2.27
C HIS A 23 13.35 -8.30 -3.62
N LEU A 24 13.53 -7.00 -3.76
CA LEU A 24 13.30 -6.26 -5.01
C LEU A 24 14.24 -6.78 -6.12
N GLN A 25 15.53 -6.90 -5.85
CA GLN A 25 16.51 -7.41 -6.81
C GLN A 25 16.17 -8.83 -7.26
N HIS A 26 15.83 -9.72 -6.33
CA HIS A 26 15.42 -11.08 -6.67
C HIS A 26 14.10 -11.10 -7.50
N TYR A 27 13.12 -10.29 -7.14
CA TYR A 27 11.87 -10.13 -7.90
C TYR A 27 12.15 -9.70 -9.34
N GLU A 28 13.02 -8.71 -9.54
CA GLU A 28 13.39 -8.22 -10.87
C GLU A 28 14.15 -9.27 -11.69
N GLU A 29 15.08 -9.99 -11.07
CA GLU A 29 15.84 -11.07 -11.73
C GLU A 29 14.90 -12.18 -12.22
N VAL A 30 14.04 -12.70 -11.35
CA VAL A 30 13.05 -13.74 -11.70
C VAL A 30 12.13 -13.28 -12.81
N ARG A 31 11.62 -12.03 -12.73
CA ARG A 31 10.75 -11.45 -13.74
C ARG A 31 11.44 -11.33 -15.08
N ASN A 32 12.65 -10.79 -15.12
CA ASN A 32 13.43 -10.59 -16.34
C ASN A 32 13.76 -11.93 -17.01
N THR A 33 14.20 -12.92 -16.22
CA THR A 33 14.46 -14.27 -16.71
C THR A 33 13.21 -14.94 -17.27
N SER A 34 12.07 -14.81 -16.56
CA SER A 34 10.80 -15.35 -17.02
C SER A 34 10.31 -14.68 -18.31
N ASN A 35 10.42 -13.36 -18.39
CA ASN A 35 10.04 -12.62 -19.61
C ASN A 35 10.91 -13.03 -20.81
N ALA A 36 12.22 -13.20 -20.62
CA ALA A 36 13.12 -13.68 -21.65
C ALA A 36 12.76 -15.10 -22.10
N PHE A 37 12.47 -16.00 -21.17
CA PHE A 37 12.07 -17.38 -21.46
C PHE A 37 10.77 -17.45 -22.25
N PHE A 38 9.76 -16.65 -21.87
CA PHE A 38 8.46 -16.64 -22.56
C PHE A 38 8.40 -15.66 -23.74
N GLN A 39 9.50 -15.02 -24.11
CA GLN A 39 9.59 -14.02 -25.18
C GLN A 39 8.52 -12.90 -25.03
N ARG A 40 8.25 -12.50 -23.78
CA ARG A 40 7.31 -11.42 -23.48
C ARG A 40 8.02 -10.07 -23.47
N ASN A 41 7.29 -9.02 -23.85
CA ASN A 41 7.80 -7.65 -23.69
C ASN A 41 8.08 -7.37 -22.23
N GLN A 42 9.21 -6.69 -21.96
CA GLN A 42 9.58 -6.26 -20.61
C GLN A 42 8.61 -5.18 -20.16
N GLN A 43 7.61 -5.58 -19.38
CA GLN A 43 6.71 -4.64 -18.71
C GLN A 43 7.22 -4.43 -17.29
N LYS A 44 7.44 -3.18 -16.91
CA LYS A 44 7.85 -2.83 -15.55
C LYS A 44 6.62 -2.92 -14.64
N LEU A 45 6.65 -3.85 -13.70
CA LEU A 45 5.61 -4.01 -12.68
C LEU A 45 6.19 -3.58 -11.34
N PRO A 46 5.44 -2.82 -10.53
CA PRO A 46 5.92 -2.39 -9.22
C PRO A 46 6.01 -3.54 -8.24
N PHE A 47 7.01 -3.43 -7.35
CA PHE A 47 7.10 -4.22 -6.14
C PHE A 47 6.17 -3.61 -5.09
N ILE A 48 5.20 -4.38 -4.56
CA ILE A 48 4.18 -3.85 -3.66
C ILE A 48 4.47 -4.29 -2.22
N ILE A 49 4.58 -3.30 -1.32
CA ILE A 49 4.79 -3.49 0.11
C ILE A 49 3.48 -3.17 0.84
N GLY A 50 2.94 -4.13 1.59
CA GLY A 50 1.81 -3.91 2.49
C GLY A 50 2.28 -3.56 3.90
N ILE A 51 1.82 -2.44 4.49
CA ILE A 51 2.10 -2.08 5.89
C ILE A 51 0.81 -2.08 6.69
N ALA A 52 0.72 -3.01 7.64
CA ALA A 52 -0.41 -3.18 8.55
C ALA A 52 0.00 -2.90 10.00
N GLY A 53 -0.98 -2.85 10.87
CA GLY A 53 -0.81 -2.70 12.33
C GLY A 53 -2.07 -2.10 12.96
N SER A 54 -2.13 -2.07 14.28
CA SER A 54 -3.26 -1.52 15.03
C SER A 54 -3.42 0.00 14.85
N VAL A 55 -4.51 0.56 15.35
CA VAL A 55 -4.72 2.02 15.35
C VAL A 55 -3.65 2.68 16.22
N ALA A 56 -3.12 3.81 15.76
CA ALA A 56 -2.16 4.66 16.47
C ALA A 56 -0.77 4.04 16.79
N VAL A 57 -0.41 2.89 16.20
CA VAL A 57 0.94 2.26 16.39
C VAL A 57 2.05 2.89 15.53
N GLY A 58 1.79 3.95 14.79
CA GLY A 58 2.80 4.61 13.98
C GLY A 58 2.94 4.12 12.53
N LYS A 59 2.00 3.32 12.00
CA LYS A 59 2.03 2.81 10.60
C LYS A 59 2.36 3.87 9.56
N SER A 60 1.66 5.00 9.61
CA SER A 60 1.85 6.07 8.61
C SER A 60 3.22 6.74 8.76
N THR A 61 3.76 6.80 9.97
CA THR A 61 5.14 7.25 10.21
C THR A 61 6.12 6.25 9.61
N THR A 62 5.97 4.97 9.96
CA THR A 62 6.77 3.88 9.41
C THR A 62 6.77 3.88 7.87
N ALA A 63 5.58 4.01 7.27
CA ALA A 63 5.44 4.02 5.81
C ALA A 63 6.18 5.20 5.15
N ARG A 64 6.07 6.41 5.73
CA ARG A 64 6.76 7.60 5.22
C ARG A 64 8.27 7.52 5.38
N VAL A 65 8.74 7.01 6.53
CA VAL A 65 10.18 6.83 6.77
C VAL A 65 10.74 5.79 5.81
N LEU A 66 10.06 4.64 5.69
CA LEU A 66 10.46 3.59 4.78
C LEU A 66 10.47 4.09 3.33
N GLN A 67 9.44 4.82 2.89
CA GLN A 67 9.41 5.48 1.58
C GLN A 67 10.67 6.34 1.35
N LYS A 68 11.02 7.14 2.34
CA LYS A 68 12.18 8.04 2.26
C LYS A 68 13.49 7.24 2.20
N VAL A 69 13.68 6.27 3.09
CA VAL A 69 14.90 5.45 3.13
C VAL A 69 15.06 4.65 1.84
N LEU A 70 14.00 4.02 1.34
CA LEU A 70 14.02 3.27 0.08
C LEU A 70 14.40 4.17 -1.13
N SER A 71 13.98 5.44 -1.12
CA SER A 71 14.35 6.36 -2.21
C SER A 71 15.85 6.70 -2.27
N PHE A 72 16.62 6.37 -1.22
CA PHE A 72 18.07 6.53 -1.15
C PHE A 72 18.85 5.26 -1.51
N LEU A 73 18.18 4.16 -1.82
CA LEU A 73 18.85 2.96 -2.32
C LEU A 73 19.71 3.29 -3.56
N PRO A 74 20.81 2.54 -3.82
CA PRO A 74 21.69 2.80 -4.95
C PRO A 74 20.96 2.83 -6.31
N SER A 75 19.91 2.02 -6.45
CA SER A 75 19.04 1.98 -7.64
C SER A 75 18.13 3.19 -7.80
N LYS A 76 18.00 4.03 -6.74
CA LYS A 76 17.11 5.20 -6.68
C LYS A 76 15.69 4.91 -7.18
N PRO A 77 15.01 3.91 -6.63
CA PRO A 77 13.69 3.53 -7.09
C PRO A 77 12.68 4.67 -6.88
N LYS A 78 11.71 4.80 -7.80
CA LYS A 78 10.55 5.66 -7.59
C LYS A 78 9.61 4.98 -6.61
N VAL A 79 9.53 5.50 -5.38
CA VAL A 79 8.72 4.94 -4.29
C VAL A 79 7.48 5.79 -4.08
N GLU A 80 6.31 5.20 -4.32
CA GLU A 80 5.02 5.83 -4.06
C GLU A 80 4.37 5.22 -2.82
N LEU A 81 3.60 6.03 -2.10
CA LEU A 81 2.87 5.63 -0.89
C LEU A 81 1.39 5.92 -1.07
N VAL A 82 0.56 4.93 -0.84
CA VAL A 82 -0.90 5.02 -0.84
C VAL A 82 -1.43 4.56 0.52
N THR A 83 -2.29 5.38 1.12
CA THR A 83 -3.01 4.99 2.34
C THR A 83 -4.38 4.42 1.98
N THR A 84 -4.80 3.37 2.66
CA THR A 84 -6.13 2.78 2.42
C THR A 84 -7.26 3.70 2.85
N ASP A 85 -7.00 4.72 3.65
CA ASP A 85 -7.99 5.71 4.05
C ASP A 85 -8.56 6.48 2.85
N GLY A 86 -7.81 6.61 1.74
CA GLY A 86 -8.32 7.12 0.47
C GLY A 86 -9.43 6.27 -0.17
N PHE A 87 -9.60 5.04 0.31
CA PHE A 87 -10.65 4.12 -0.15
C PHE A 87 -11.80 3.98 0.86
N LEU A 88 -11.87 4.83 1.89
CA LEU A 88 -13.08 4.97 2.70
C LEU A 88 -14.23 5.50 1.85
N TYR A 89 -15.45 5.07 2.15
CA TYR A 89 -16.62 5.75 1.60
C TYR A 89 -16.72 7.17 2.20
N PRO A 90 -17.09 8.19 1.39
CA PRO A 90 -17.36 9.53 1.91
C PRO A 90 -18.40 9.51 3.03
N ASN A 91 -18.29 10.44 3.98
CA ASN A 91 -19.19 10.55 5.14
C ASN A 91 -20.67 10.57 4.73
N ARG A 92 -21.00 11.22 3.62
CA ARG A 92 -22.36 11.23 3.08
C ARG A 92 -22.87 9.81 2.81
N ILE A 93 -22.05 8.98 2.14
CA ILE A 93 -22.43 7.58 1.83
C ILE A 93 -22.52 6.75 3.11
N LEU A 94 -21.62 6.95 4.07
CA LEU A 94 -21.66 6.23 5.35
C LEU A 94 -22.90 6.63 6.17
N SER A 95 -23.30 7.91 6.12
CA SER A 95 -24.51 8.40 6.76
C SER A 95 -25.78 7.83 6.11
N ASP A 96 -25.86 7.84 4.78
CA ASP A 96 -27.00 7.28 4.04
C ASP A 96 -27.17 5.77 4.29
N ARG A 97 -26.07 5.06 4.58
CA ARG A 97 -26.06 3.63 4.96
C ARG A 97 -26.28 3.40 6.46
N GLY A 98 -26.35 4.44 7.28
CA GLY A 98 -26.50 4.33 8.74
C GLY A 98 -25.27 3.74 9.47
N ILE A 99 -24.07 3.79 8.85
CA ILE A 99 -22.83 3.20 9.37
C ILE A 99 -21.71 4.22 9.61
N LEU A 100 -22.04 5.52 9.72
CA LEU A 100 -21.03 6.54 9.95
C LEU A 100 -20.24 6.30 11.26
N ASN A 101 -20.90 5.78 12.30
CA ASN A 101 -20.27 5.39 13.57
C ASN A 101 -19.33 4.19 13.46
N ARG A 102 -19.31 3.52 12.31
CA ARG A 102 -18.43 2.40 12.00
C ARG A 102 -17.32 2.77 11.00
N LYS A 103 -17.06 4.06 10.85
CA LYS A 103 -15.96 4.54 10.02
C LYS A 103 -14.61 4.01 10.56
N GLY A 104 -13.77 3.49 9.66
CA GLY A 104 -12.53 2.78 10.01
C GLY A 104 -12.69 1.27 10.17
N PHE A 105 -13.93 0.75 10.28
CA PHE A 105 -14.19 -0.68 10.22
C PHE A 105 -14.26 -1.19 8.77
N PRO A 106 -14.08 -2.49 8.51
CA PRO A 106 -13.99 -3.04 7.15
C PRO A 106 -15.14 -2.64 6.21
N GLU A 107 -16.36 -2.55 6.72
CA GLU A 107 -17.55 -2.19 5.95
C GLU A 107 -17.58 -0.72 5.50
N SER A 108 -16.74 0.13 6.07
CA SER A 108 -16.63 1.55 5.69
C SER A 108 -15.69 1.78 4.50
N TYR A 109 -14.97 0.74 4.05
CA TYR A 109 -14.05 0.84 2.92
C TYR A 109 -14.69 0.34 1.62
N ASP A 110 -14.40 1.02 0.52
CA ASP A 110 -14.63 0.52 -0.83
C ASP A 110 -13.51 -0.47 -1.22
N THR A 111 -13.58 -1.66 -0.63
CA THR A 111 -12.61 -2.73 -0.87
C THR A 111 -12.55 -3.11 -2.35
N LYS A 112 -13.67 -3.01 -3.08
CA LYS A 112 -13.70 -3.28 -4.51
C LYS A 112 -12.85 -2.28 -5.29
N LYS A 113 -12.95 -0.99 -4.96
CA LYS A 113 -12.13 0.07 -5.56
C LYS A 113 -10.65 -0.15 -5.27
N LEU A 114 -10.30 -0.51 -4.04
CA LEU A 114 -8.92 -0.83 -3.64
C LEU A 114 -8.38 -2.04 -4.42
N LEU A 115 -9.13 -3.13 -4.51
CA LEU A 115 -8.73 -4.32 -5.28
C LEU A 115 -8.57 -4.03 -6.77
N ASN A 116 -9.48 -3.24 -7.36
CA ASN A 116 -9.36 -2.81 -8.75
C ASN A 116 -8.11 -1.97 -8.98
N PHE A 117 -7.79 -1.06 -8.06
CA PHE A 117 -6.56 -0.27 -8.10
C PHE A 117 -5.32 -1.18 -8.08
N LEU A 118 -5.22 -2.09 -7.11
CA LEU A 118 -4.06 -3.00 -7.00
C LEU A 118 -3.93 -3.94 -8.20
N SER A 119 -5.06 -4.44 -8.71
CA SER A 119 -5.09 -5.26 -9.93
C SER A 119 -4.59 -4.47 -11.14
N ALA A 120 -5.03 -3.23 -11.31
CA ALA A 120 -4.59 -2.37 -12.40
C ALA A 120 -3.08 -2.06 -12.30
N VAL A 121 -2.57 -1.80 -11.10
CA VAL A 121 -1.13 -1.60 -10.83
C VAL A 121 -0.33 -2.85 -11.23
N LYS A 122 -0.75 -4.05 -10.78
CA LYS A 122 -0.09 -5.32 -11.12
C LYS A 122 -0.28 -5.73 -12.60
N SER A 123 -1.24 -5.13 -13.30
CA SER A 123 -1.42 -5.31 -14.75
C SER A 123 -0.53 -4.37 -15.58
N GLY A 124 0.26 -3.51 -14.91
CA GLY A 124 1.20 -2.60 -15.57
C GLY A 124 0.55 -1.36 -16.18
N ILE A 125 -0.66 -0.99 -15.75
CA ILE A 125 -1.22 0.32 -16.07
C ILE A 125 -0.33 1.39 -15.41
N THR A 126 0.07 2.38 -16.20
CA THR A 126 1.13 3.32 -15.80
C THR A 126 0.65 4.50 -14.97
N GLN A 127 -0.64 4.82 -15.01
CA GLN A 127 -1.20 5.95 -14.26
C GLN A 127 -2.47 5.55 -13.52
N HIS A 128 -2.55 5.95 -12.26
CA HIS A 128 -3.69 5.70 -11.40
C HIS A 128 -4.03 6.93 -10.60
N ILE A 129 -5.32 7.17 -10.41
CA ILE A 129 -5.85 8.23 -9.55
C ILE A 129 -6.36 7.60 -8.27
N VAL A 130 -5.83 8.05 -7.14
CA VAL A 130 -6.25 7.63 -5.80
C VAL A 130 -6.85 8.82 -5.08
N PRO A 131 -8.03 8.69 -4.46
CA PRO A 131 -8.62 9.75 -3.65
C PRO A 131 -7.76 10.06 -2.42
N VAL A 132 -7.80 11.31 -1.98
CA VAL A 132 -7.11 11.77 -0.78
C VAL A 132 -8.08 11.84 0.39
N TYR A 133 -7.68 11.29 1.53
CA TYR A 133 -8.39 11.43 2.80
C TYR A 133 -7.78 12.56 3.63
N SER A 134 -8.61 13.46 4.13
CA SER A 134 -8.20 14.53 5.02
C SER A 134 -8.53 14.17 6.48
N HIS A 135 -7.50 14.12 7.33
CA HIS A 135 -7.70 13.99 8.76
C HIS A 135 -8.25 15.28 9.42
N LEU A 136 -8.14 16.43 8.75
CA LEU A 136 -8.71 17.71 9.23
C LEU A 136 -10.21 17.78 8.95
N GLU A 137 -10.61 17.44 7.72
CA GLU A 137 -12.01 17.41 7.31
C GLU A 137 -12.72 16.13 7.76
N TYR A 138 -11.94 15.15 8.21
CA TYR A 138 -12.42 13.82 8.59
C TYR A 138 -13.24 13.15 7.48
N ASP A 139 -12.85 13.41 6.20
CA ASP A 139 -13.54 12.87 5.02
C ASP A 139 -12.61 12.74 3.80
N ILE A 140 -13.10 12.08 2.76
CA ILE A 140 -12.50 12.09 1.43
C ILE A 140 -12.66 13.47 0.81
N LEU A 141 -11.57 14.06 0.33
CA LEU A 141 -11.60 15.32 -0.39
C LEU A 141 -12.05 15.08 -1.84
N PRO A 142 -13.17 15.70 -2.29
CA PRO A 142 -13.72 15.40 -3.60
C PRO A 142 -12.85 15.89 -4.76
N ASP A 143 -12.08 16.98 -4.54
CA ASP A 143 -11.27 17.65 -5.56
C ASP A 143 -9.78 17.33 -5.44
N ASP A 144 -9.36 16.66 -4.36
CA ASP A 144 -7.98 16.26 -4.16
C ASP A 144 -7.75 14.83 -4.60
N ILE A 145 -6.77 14.67 -5.47
CA ILE A 145 -6.36 13.37 -5.99
C ILE A 145 -4.85 13.20 -5.85
N GLN A 146 -4.45 11.98 -5.58
CA GLN A 146 -3.05 11.57 -5.71
C GLN A 146 -2.88 10.83 -7.04
N LEU A 147 -1.96 11.31 -7.88
CA LEU A 147 -1.59 10.64 -9.10
C LEU A 147 -0.41 9.69 -8.82
N ILE A 148 -0.60 8.41 -9.10
CA ILE A 148 0.43 7.37 -9.01
C ILE A 148 0.88 7.05 -10.43
N GLU A 149 2.16 7.25 -10.71
CA GLU A 149 2.73 7.09 -12.04
C GLU A 149 3.91 6.12 -12.03
N SER A 150 3.72 4.94 -12.60
CA SER A 150 4.76 3.93 -12.84
C SER A 150 5.78 3.80 -11.70
N PRO A 151 5.38 3.54 -10.46
CA PRO A 151 6.32 3.37 -9.36
C PRO A 151 7.18 2.10 -9.58
N ASP A 152 8.40 2.12 -9.04
CA ASP A 152 9.22 0.92 -8.86
C ASP A 152 8.76 0.15 -7.64
N ILE A 153 8.44 0.89 -6.57
CA ILE A 153 7.93 0.37 -5.31
C ILE A 153 6.65 1.11 -4.97
N LEU A 154 5.59 0.38 -4.67
CA LEU A 154 4.34 0.91 -4.14
C LEU A 154 4.17 0.44 -2.70
N ILE A 155 4.14 1.37 -1.75
CA ILE A 155 3.79 1.09 -0.36
C ILE A 155 2.28 1.31 -0.21
N VAL A 156 1.57 0.31 0.33
CA VAL A 156 0.14 0.39 0.66
C VAL A 156 0.01 0.25 2.17
N GLU A 157 -0.41 1.32 2.83
CA GLU A 157 -0.53 1.38 4.29
C GLU A 157 -1.98 1.43 4.73
N GLY A 158 -2.32 0.65 5.76
CA GLY A 158 -3.64 0.74 6.38
C GLY A 158 -3.98 -0.39 7.35
N ILE A 159 -5.06 -0.19 8.10
CA ILE A 159 -5.51 -1.15 9.12
C ILE A 159 -5.94 -2.48 8.50
N ASN A 160 -6.56 -2.43 7.31
CA ASN A 160 -7.25 -3.58 6.72
C ASN A 160 -6.42 -4.31 5.64
N VAL A 161 -5.17 -3.92 5.40
CA VAL A 161 -4.37 -4.44 4.28
C VAL A 161 -4.05 -5.93 4.39
N LEU A 162 -3.95 -6.47 5.60
CA LEU A 162 -3.71 -7.90 5.86
C LEU A 162 -4.96 -8.64 6.37
N GLN A 163 -6.14 -8.02 6.33
CA GLN A 163 -7.37 -8.68 6.77
C GLN A 163 -7.80 -9.78 5.81
N VAL A 164 -8.05 -10.95 6.36
CA VAL A 164 -8.65 -12.10 5.67
C VAL A 164 -10.11 -12.19 6.12
N ASN A 165 -11.06 -11.86 5.24
CA ASN A 165 -12.47 -12.02 5.55
C ASN A 165 -12.86 -13.51 5.59
N SER A 166 -12.98 -14.05 6.80
CA SER A 166 -13.41 -15.43 7.06
C SER A 166 -14.93 -15.60 6.99
N GLN A 167 -15.61 -15.07 5.97
CA GLN A 167 -17.01 -15.45 5.74
C GLN A 167 -17.03 -16.86 5.12
N LYS A 168 -17.51 -17.84 5.93
CA LYS A 168 -17.74 -19.20 5.50
C LYS A 168 -18.63 -19.22 4.24
N GLY A 169 -18.11 -19.77 3.13
CA GLY A 169 -18.94 -20.13 1.98
C GLY A 169 -18.64 -19.45 0.64
N GLN A 170 -17.59 -18.67 0.48
CA GLN A 170 -17.15 -18.17 -0.85
C GLN A 170 -15.72 -18.63 -1.13
N ASN A 171 -15.59 -19.76 -1.79
CA ASN A 171 -14.36 -20.21 -2.45
C ASN A 171 -14.08 -19.25 -3.62
N ASN A 172 -12.95 -18.56 -3.60
CA ASN A 172 -12.38 -17.64 -4.63
C ASN A 172 -12.56 -16.13 -4.34
N LYS A 173 -12.32 -15.68 -3.12
CA LYS A 173 -12.13 -14.25 -2.87
C LYS A 173 -10.65 -13.88 -3.01
N VAL A 174 -10.35 -12.89 -3.82
CA VAL A 174 -9.05 -12.21 -3.86
C VAL A 174 -9.00 -11.24 -2.68
N PHE A 175 -7.91 -11.28 -1.93
CA PHE A 175 -7.66 -10.40 -0.79
C PHE A 175 -6.67 -9.30 -1.19
N VAL A 176 -6.67 -8.21 -0.44
CA VAL A 176 -5.70 -7.12 -0.63
C VAL A 176 -4.26 -7.63 -0.46
N SER A 177 -4.05 -8.53 0.51
CA SER A 177 -2.75 -9.17 0.77
C SER A 177 -2.21 -10.01 -0.38
N ASP A 178 -3.05 -10.51 -1.28
CA ASP A 178 -2.62 -11.32 -2.43
C ASP A 178 -1.81 -10.51 -3.46
N PHE A 179 -1.87 -9.18 -3.38
CA PHE A 179 -1.12 -8.29 -4.26
C PHE A 179 0.25 -7.90 -3.72
N PHE A 180 0.56 -8.22 -2.47
CA PHE A 180 1.81 -7.80 -1.83
C PHE A 180 2.94 -8.77 -2.11
N ASP A 181 4.10 -8.22 -2.46
CA ASP A 181 5.35 -8.97 -2.61
C ASP A 181 6.03 -9.15 -1.25
N ILE A 182 5.83 -8.20 -0.33
CA ILE A 182 6.22 -8.29 1.08
C ILE A 182 5.19 -7.60 1.97
N SER A 183 5.02 -8.11 3.20
CA SER A 183 4.13 -7.53 4.19
C SER A 183 4.89 -7.20 5.47
N ILE A 184 4.63 -6.03 6.02
CA ILE A 184 5.19 -5.53 7.27
C ILE A 184 4.06 -5.31 8.25
N TYR A 185 4.18 -5.88 9.45
CA TYR A 185 3.26 -5.63 10.54
C TYR A 185 3.93 -4.75 11.59
N VAL A 186 3.35 -3.58 11.86
CA VAL A 186 3.85 -2.66 12.90
C VAL A 186 3.11 -2.97 14.18
N ASP A 187 3.84 -3.38 15.19
CA ASP A 187 3.37 -3.66 16.54
C ASP A 187 3.98 -2.66 17.52
N ALA A 188 3.27 -2.39 18.64
CA ALA A 188 3.69 -1.43 19.67
C ALA A 188 3.98 -2.17 20.98
#